data_dfeb0f6026bd71d56c6d6bf5fe7fd65f
#
_entry.id   dfeb0f6026bd71d56c6d6bf5fe7fd65f
#
_cell.length_a   1.000
_cell.length_b   1.000
_cell.length_c   1.000
_cell.angle_alpha   90.00
_cell.angle_beta   90.00
_cell.angle_gamma   90.00
#
_symmetry.space_group_name_H-M   'P 1'
#
loop_
_entity.id
_entity.type
_entity.pdbx_description
1 polymer ?
#
loop_
_entity_poly.entity_id
_entity_poly.type
_entity_poly.pdbx_seq_one_letter_code
_entity_poly.pdbx_strand_id
1 'polypeptide(L)'
;VGFIVAGLGIRFEWYVLPMGVTVCAAIVFAAGYILYAEVLRENTYLSRTIEVQENQKVVDTGLYGIVRHPMYSATLLMFLAMPLMLGSIFSFIIFLTYPFIIIKRLKGEEEFLEKELEGYSEYKQKVKYRLIPFVW
;
A
#
# COMPACT_ATOMS: atom_id res chain seq x y z
N VAL A 1 12.72 12.09 -4.38
CA VAL A 1 12.44 13.51 -4.02
C VAL A 1 12.04 13.64 -2.55
N GLY A 2 11.01 12.90 -2.08
CA GLY A 2 10.49 13.02 -0.70
C GLY A 2 11.56 12.84 0.39
N PHE A 3 12.42 11.84 0.27
CA PHE A 3 13.51 11.60 1.23
C PHE A 3 14.57 12.71 1.21
N ILE A 4 14.88 13.27 0.05
CA ILE A 4 15.78 14.39 -0.09
C ILE A 4 15.22 15.60 0.64
N VAL A 5 13.94 15.90 0.46
CA VAL A 5 13.25 16.99 1.13
C VAL A 5 13.24 16.80 2.64
N ALA A 6 13.03 15.59 3.14
CA ALA A 6 13.10 15.28 4.57
C ALA A 6 14.53 15.53 5.12
N GLY A 7 15.55 15.07 4.41
CA GLY A 7 16.95 15.30 4.79
C GLY A 7 17.35 16.78 4.80
N LEU A 8 16.91 17.52 3.79
CA LEU A 8 17.14 18.97 3.74
C LEU A 8 16.38 19.70 4.86
N GLY A 9 15.18 19.26 5.18
CA GLY A 9 14.41 19.82 6.29
C GLY A 9 15.13 19.71 7.64
N ILE A 10 15.75 18.57 7.90
CA ILE A 10 16.58 18.36 9.11
C ILE A 10 17.80 19.25 9.07
N ARG A 11 18.51 19.30 7.93
CA ARG A 11 19.75 20.06 7.79
C ARG A 11 19.55 21.58 7.95
N PHE A 12 18.43 22.10 7.44
CA PHE A 12 18.14 23.55 7.45
C PHE A 12 17.12 23.96 8.53
N GLU A 13 16.84 23.07 9.48
CA GLU A 13 15.93 23.32 10.59
C GLU A 13 14.54 23.85 10.15
N TRP A 14 14.03 23.31 9.04
CA TRP A 14 12.66 23.59 8.60
C TRP A 14 11.67 23.07 9.64
N TYR A 15 10.38 23.37 9.44
CA TYR A 15 9.36 22.90 10.37
C TYR A 15 9.48 21.39 10.63
N VAL A 16 9.74 21.03 11.89
CA VAL A 16 9.85 19.65 12.37
C VAL A 16 8.59 19.29 13.16
N LEU A 17 8.03 18.13 12.87
CA LEU A 17 6.83 17.64 13.54
C LEU A 17 7.08 17.31 15.02
N PRO A 18 6.06 17.48 15.91
CA PRO A 18 6.17 17.08 17.30
C PRO A 18 6.52 15.59 17.47
N MET A 19 7.23 15.25 18.52
CA MET A 19 7.64 13.87 18.83
C MET A 19 6.45 12.90 18.89
N GLY A 20 5.30 13.34 19.42
CA GLY A 20 4.08 12.51 19.48
C GLY A 20 3.60 12.07 18.09
N VAL A 21 3.65 12.96 17.09
CA VAL A 21 3.30 12.64 15.70
C VAL A 21 4.28 11.62 15.12
N THR A 22 5.57 11.81 15.36
CA THR A 22 6.62 10.90 14.90
C THR A 22 6.46 9.50 15.49
N VAL A 23 6.18 9.41 16.78
CA VAL A 23 5.94 8.11 17.47
C VAL A 23 4.69 7.42 16.94
N CYS A 24 3.57 8.14 16.79
CA CYS A 24 2.35 7.59 16.20
C CYS A 24 2.58 7.08 14.77
N ALA A 25 3.31 7.85 13.96
CA ALA A 25 3.66 7.46 12.60
C ALA A 25 4.52 6.19 12.57
N ALA A 26 5.47 6.05 13.49
CA ALA A 26 6.29 4.85 13.63
C ALA A 26 5.44 3.61 13.95
N ILE A 27 4.43 3.75 14.82
CA ILE A 27 3.50 2.67 15.14
C ILE A 27 2.67 2.28 13.91
N VAL A 28 2.16 3.25 13.17
CA VAL A 28 1.41 3.00 11.92
C VAL A 28 2.29 2.34 10.87
N PHE A 29 3.54 2.77 10.73
CA PHE A 29 4.51 2.15 9.83
C PHE A 29 4.77 0.68 10.20
N ALA A 30 4.98 0.39 11.47
CA ALA A 30 5.19 -0.97 11.96
C ALA A 30 3.96 -1.86 11.68
N ALA A 31 2.75 -1.34 11.91
CA ALA A 31 1.52 -2.05 11.57
C ALA A 31 1.41 -2.35 10.06
N GLY A 32 1.73 -1.38 9.22
CA GLY A 32 1.77 -1.54 7.77
C GLY A 32 2.79 -2.60 7.33
N TYR A 33 3.95 -2.62 7.96
CA TYR A 33 4.99 -3.62 7.71
C TYR A 33 4.54 -5.04 8.07
N ILE A 34 3.86 -5.21 9.21
CA ILE A 34 3.29 -6.49 9.62
C ILE A 34 2.23 -6.96 8.62
N LEU A 35 1.33 -6.06 8.19
CA LEU A 35 0.35 -6.37 7.16
C LEU A 35 1.01 -6.78 5.84
N TYR A 36 2.07 -6.10 5.45
CA TYR A 36 2.84 -6.43 4.25
C TYR A 36 3.45 -7.84 4.34
N ALA A 37 4.02 -8.20 5.48
CA ALA A 37 4.57 -9.54 5.71
C ALA A 37 3.48 -10.63 5.64
N GLU A 38 2.28 -10.38 6.19
CA GLU A 38 1.14 -11.29 6.07
C GLU A 38 0.68 -11.47 4.63
N VAL A 39 0.66 -10.39 3.84
CA VAL A 39 0.31 -10.45 2.42
C VAL A 39 1.31 -11.33 1.65
N LEU A 40 2.61 -11.16 1.89
CA LEU A 40 3.65 -11.99 1.25
C LEU A 40 3.51 -13.46 1.63
N ARG A 41 3.11 -13.75 2.86
CA ARG A 41 2.88 -15.12 3.32
C ARG A 41 1.68 -15.76 2.63
N GLU A 42 0.58 -15.01 2.44
CA GLU A 42 -0.65 -15.52 1.82
C GLU A 42 -0.54 -15.66 0.30
N ASN A 43 0.16 -14.77 -0.38
CA ASN A 43 0.20 -14.74 -1.84
C ASN A 43 1.61 -14.95 -2.39
N THR A 44 1.88 -16.15 -2.87
CA THR A 44 3.17 -16.52 -3.50
C THR A 44 3.34 -15.98 -4.92
N TYR A 45 2.28 -15.43 -5.54
CA TYR A 45 2.29 -14.91 -6.91
C TYR A 45 2.58 -13.43 -7.01
N LEU A 46 2.90 -12.75 -5.88
CA LEU A 46 3.21 -11.32 -5.91
C LEU A 46 4.44 -11.02 -6.75
N SER A 47 4.29 -10.04 -7.64
CA SER A 47 5.34 -9.57 -8.54
C SER A 47 5.33 -8.03 -8.61
N ARG A 48 6.47 -7.46 -8.99
CA ARG A 48 6.59 -6.02 -9.27
C ARG A 48 5.91 -5.62 -10.57
N THR A 49 5.71 -6.58 -11.46
CA THR A 49 5.04 -6.39 -12.74
C THR A 49 3.62 -6.96 -12.69
N ILE A 50 2.73 -6.38 -13.50
CA ILE A 50 1.39 -6.92 -13.68
C ILE A 50 1.49 -8.11 -14.62
N GLU A 51 1.40 -9.32 -14.07
CA GLU A 51 1.53 -10.56 -14.82
C GLU A 51 0.70 -11.68 -14.20
N VAL A 52 0.38 -12.70 -15.00
CA VAL A 52 -0.17 -13.97 -14.52
C VAL A 52 0.90 -15.03 -14.69
N GLN A 53 1.30 -15.66 -13.59
CA GLN A 53 2.30 -16.71 -13.57
C GLN A 53 1.70 -18.04 -14.03
N GLU A 54 2.55 -18.96 -14.48
CA GLU A 54 2.13 -20.30 -14.84
C GLU A 54 1.40 -20.98 -13.68
N ASN A 55 0.22 -21.57 -13.96
CA ASN A 55 -0.65 -22.21 -12.96
C ASN A 55 -1.09 -21.30 -11.82
N GLN A 56 -1.06 -19.99 -12.00
CA GLN A 56 -1.53 -19.05 -10.99
C GLN A 56 -3.01 -19.25 -10.70
N LYS A 57 -3.35 -19.26 -9.39
CA LYS A 57 -4.73 -19.33 -8.90
C LYS A 57 -5.08 -18.04 -8.17
N VAL A 58 -6.38 -17.73 -8.11
CA VAL A 58 -6.88 -16.62 -7.29
C VAL A 58 -6.66 -16.95 -5.82
N VAL A 59 -6.01 -16.02 -5.10
CA VAL A 59 -5.86 -16.10 -3.63
C VAL A 59 -7.01 -15.32 -3.01
N ASP A 60 -7.84 -15.99 -2.22
CA ASP A 60 -9.04 -15.42 -1.57
C ASP A 60 -9.07 -15.65 -0.06
N THR A 61 -7.96 -16.05 0.53
CA THR A 61 -7.80 -16.39 1.95
C THR A 61 -7.11 -15.25 2.70
N GLY A 62 -7.23 -15.28 4.05
CA GLY A 62 -6.61 -14.27 4.91
C GLY A 62 -7.07 -12.85 4.57
N LEU A 63 -6.15 -11.93 4.40
CA LEU A 63 -6.42 -10.54 4.06
C LEU A 63 -7.10 -10.38 2.70
N TYR A 64 -6.84 -11.29 1.76
CA TYR A 64 -7.49 -11.32 0.44
C TYR A 64 -8.97 -11.70 0.49
N GLY A 65 -9.43 -12.25 1.59
CA GLY A 65 -10.86 -12.46 1.86
C GLY A 65 -11.60 -11.20 2.33
N ILE A 66 -10.86 -10.16 2.72
CA ILE A 66 -11.40 -8.90 3.24
C ILE A 66 -11.33 -7.79 2.18
N VAL A 67 -10.15 -7.59 1.58
CA VAL A 67 -9.92 -6.61 0.50
C VAL A 67 -9.18 -7.28 -0.65
N ARG A 68 -9.35 -6.74 -1.86
CA ARG A 68 -8.71 -7.30 -3.06
C ARG A 68 -7.23 -6.97 -3.20
N HIS A 69 -6.79 -5.85 -2.65
CA HIS A 69 -5.43 -5.35 -2.77
C HIS A 69 -4.78 -5.05 -1.41
N PRO A 70 -4.65 -6.04 -0.52
CA PRO A 70 -4.08 -5.81 0.82
C PRO A 70 -2.62 -5.37 0.78
N MET A 71 -1.85 -5.74 -0.26
CA MET A 71 -0.49 -5.26 -0.44
C MET A 71 -0.45 -3.74 -0.63
N TYR A 72 -1.35 -3.20 -1.46
CA TYR A 72 -1.44 -1.75 -1.66
C TYR A 72 -1.95 -1.04 -0.40
N SER A 73 -2.85 -1.64 0.36
CA SER A 73 -3.28 -1.12 1.66
C SER A 73 -2.10 -1.01 2.63
N ALA A 74 -1.29 -2.06 2.74
CA ALA A 74 -0.09 -2.07 3.59
C ALA A 74 0.94 -1.02 3.14
N THR A 75 1.22 -0.94 1.84
CA THR A 75 2.18 0.03 1.30
C THR A 75 1.69 1.47 1.45
N LEU A 76 0.39 1.74 1.34
CA LEU A 76 -0.18 3.05 1.63
C LEU A 76 0.08 3.48 3.08
N LEU A 77 -0.16 2.59 4.05
CA LEU A 77 0.13 2.88 5.45
C LEU A 77 1.61 3.19 5.66
N MET A 78 2.50 2.37 5.11
CA MET A 78 3.95 2.55 5.25
C MET A 78 4.43 3.85 4.59
N PHE A 79 4.07 4.10 3.35
CA PHE A 79 4.56 5.26 2.60
C PHE A 79 3.97 6.59 3.09
N LEU A 80 2.76 6.61 3.62
CA LEU A 80 2.20 7.82 4.24
C LEU A 80 2.74 8.06 5.65
N ALA A 81 3.05 7.01 6.41
CA ALA A 81 3.65 7.13 7.73
C ALA A 81 5.13 7.52 7.69
N MET A 82 5.87 7.06 6.67
CA MET A 82 7.32 7.25 6.58
C MET A 82 7.78 8.72 6.66
N PRO A 83 7.24 9.67 5.88
CA PRO A 83 7.64 11.07 5.99
C PRO A 83 7.30 11.70 7.35
N LEU A 84 6.19 11.30 7.95
CA LEU A 84 5.80 11.75 9.29
C LEU A 84 6.74 11.18 10.36
N MET A 85 7.17 9.93 10.20
CA MET A 85 8.17 9.29 11.07
C MET A 85 9.51 9.99 10.97
N LEU A 86 9.87 10.51 9.79
CA LEU A 86 11.06 11.35 9.59
C LEU A 86 10.88 12.79 10.07
N GLY A 87 9.70 13.15 10.57
CA GLY A 87 9.41 14.47 11.11
C GLY A 87 9.25 15.58 10.07
N SER A 88 9.01 15.24 8.79
CA SER A 88 8.95 16.22 7.71
C SER A 88 7.56 16.35 7.10
N ILE A 89 6.89 17.47 7.38
CA ILE A 89 5.59 17.79 6.77
C ILE A 89 5.71 18.04 5.25
N PHE A 90 6.80 18.65 4.80
CA PHE A 90 7.02 18.91 3.37
C PHE A 90 7.19 17.59 2.58
N SER A 91 7.92 16.65 3.14
CA SER A 91 8.04 15.31 2.57
C SER A 91 6.67 14.60 2.53
N PHE A 92 5.87 14.74 3.58
CA PHE A 92 4.52 14.16 3.64
C PHE A 92 3.63 14.69 2.50
N ILE A 93 3.66 15.99 2.21
CA ILE A 93 2.91 16.59 1.11
C ILE A 93 3.28 15.92 -0.23
N ILE A 94 4.56 15.66 -0.45
CA ILE A 94 5.03 14.96 -1.65
C ILE A 94 4.50 13.52 -1.69
N PHE A 95 4.55 12.81 -0.58
CA PHE A 95 4.04 11.43 -0.49
C PHE A 95 2.52 11.32 -0.64
N LEU A 96 1.75 12.41 -0.50
CA LEU A 96 0.30 12.43 -0.78
C LEU A 96 -0.04 12.18 -2.26
N THR A 97 0.93 12.23 -3.16
CA THR A 97 0.74 11.82 -4.56
C THR A 97 0.65 10.31 -4.72
N TYR A 98 1.18 9.55 -3.76
CA TYR A 98 1.26 8.08 -3.81
C TYR A 98 -0.12 7.39 -3.92
N PRO A 99 -1.15 7.77 -3.14
CA PRO A 99 -2.49 7.20 -3.30
C PRO A 99 -3.03 7.26 -4.73
N PHE A 100 -2.82 8.37 -5.42
CA PHE A 100 -3.29 8.53 -6.81
C PHE A 100 -2.58 7.56 -7.77
N ILE A 101 -1.29 7.38 -7.59
CA ILE A 101 -0.49 6.42 -8.37
C ILE A 101 -1.00 5.00 -8.13
N ILE A 102 -1.24 4.63 -6.88
CA ILE A 102 -1.75 3.31 -6.49
C ILE A 102 -3.14 3.06 -7.06
N ILE A 103 -4.06 4.02 -6.98
CA ILE A 103 -5.41 3.88 -7.53
C ILE A 103 -5.36 3.60 -9.04
N LYS A 104 -4.52 4.33 -9.76
CA LYS A 104 -4.33 4.10 -11.20
C LYS A 104 -3.78 2.70 -11.48
N ARG A 105 -2.76 2.29 -10.74
CA ARG A 105 -2.12 0.99 -10.90
C ARG A 105 -3.07 -0.17 -10.59
N LEU A 106 -3.79 -0.11 -9.47
CA LEU A 106 -4.70 -1.20 -9.09
C LEU A 106 -5.86 -1.38 -10.06
N LYS A 107 -6.37 -0.29 -10.64
CA LYS A 107 -7.42 -0.37 -11.67
C LYS A 107 -6.92 -1.08 -12.92
N GLY A 108 -5.71 -0.77 -13.36
CA GLY A 108 -5.07 -1.45 -14.49
C GLY A 108 -4.79 -2.93 -14.18
N GLU A 109 -4.36 -3.24 -12.98
CA GLU A 109 -4.13 -4.61 -12.53
C GLU A 109 -5.44 -5.41 -12.47
N GLU A 110 -6.52 -4.85 -11.94
CA GLU A 110 -7.82 -5.52 -11.92
C GLU A 110 -8.33 -5.81 -13.34
N GLU A 111 -8.21 -4.86 -14.26
CA GLU A 111 -8.60 -5.04 -15.65
C GLU A 111 -7.79 -6.15 -16.31
N PHE A 112 -6.49 -6.19 -16.08
CA PHE A 112 -5.60 -7.24 -16.59
C PHE A 112 -5.97 -8.61 -16.02
N LEU A 113 -6.17 -8.72 -14.71
CA LEU A 113 -6.50 -9.97 -14.05
C LEU A 113 -7.88 -10.51 -14.44
N GLU A 114 -8.86 -9.65 -14.70
CA GLU A 114 -10.16 -10.08 -15.22
C GLU A 114 -10.05 -10.76 -16.60
N LYS A 115 -9.10 -10.31 -17.43
CA LYS A 115 -8.88 -10.88 -18.77
C LYS A 115 -8.02 -12.14 -18.73
N GLU A 116 -7.02 -12.19 -17.87
CA GLU A 116 -5.93 -13.17 -17.94
C GLU A 116 -5.99 -14.24 -16.83
N LEU A 117 -6.63 -13.97 -15.70
CA LEU A 117 -6.70 -14.89 -14.57
C LEU A 117 -8.09 -15.49 -14.44
N GLU A 118 -8.20 -16.81 -14.65
CA GLU A 118 -9.42 -17.55 -14.46
C GLU A 118 -9.91 -17.46 -13.01
N GLY A 119 -11.20 -17.21 -12.82
CA GLY A 119 -11.83 -17.10 -11.50
C GLY A 119 -11.74 -15.72 -10.85
N TYR A 120 -11.04 -14.76 -11.45
CA TYR A 120 -10.89 -13.42 -10.86
C TYR A 120 -12.20 -12.62 -10.84
N SER A 121 -13.03 -12.75 -11.87
CA SER A 121 -14.34 -12.07 -11.93
C SER A 121 -15.26 -12.52 -10.79
N GLU A 122 -15.30 -13.81 -10.47
CA GLU A 122 -16.03 -14.37 -9.35
C GLU A 122 -15.49 -13.88 -8.01
N TYR A 123 -14.17 -13.86 -7.86
CA TYR A 123 -13.49 -13.31 -6.70
C TYR A 123 -13.84 -11.83 -6.46
N LYS A 124 -13.86 -11.05 -7.53
CA LYS A 124 -14.21 -9.62 -7.50
C LYS A 124 -15.65 -9.38 -7.01
N GLN A 125 -16.56 -10.28 -7.33
CA GLN A 125 -17.94 -10.25 -6.82
C GLN A 125 -18.03 -10.67 -5.34
N LYS A 126 -17.22 -11.63 -4.92
CA LYS A 126 -17.17 -12.12 -3.55
C LYS A 126 -16.52 -11.13 -2.59
N VAL A 127 -15.40 -10.54 -2.97
CA VAL A 127 -14.66 -9.54 -2.19
C VAL A 127 -14.84 -8.17 -2.83
N LYS A 128 -15.74 -7.37 -2.28
CA LYS A 128 -16.18 -6.10 -2.87
C LYS A 128 -15.23 -4.93 -2.63
N TYR A 129 -14.46 -4.97 -1.56
CA TYR A 129 -13.59 -3.86 -1.16
C TYR A 129 -12.19 -3.99 -1.78
N ARG A 130 -11.65 -2.87 -2.25
CA ARG A 130 -10.34 -2.83 -2.91
C ARG A 130 -9.20 -2.66 -1.90
N LEU A 131 -9.26 -1.63 -1.07
CA LEU A 131 -8.19 -1.22 -0.16
C LEU A 131 -8.63 -1.11 1.28
N ILE A 132 -9.82 -0.56 1.53
CA ILE A 132 -10.30 -0.23 2.87
C ILE A 132 -11.55 -1.05 3.15
N PRO A 133 -11.53 -1.95 4.15
CA PRO A 133 -12.70 -2.75 4.50
C PRO A 133 -13.91 -1.86 4.78
N PHE A 134 -15.07 -2.23 4.24
CA PHE A 134 -16.36 -1.53 4.37
C PHE A 134 -16.42 -0.11 3.80
N VAL A 135 -15.38 0.37 3.10
CA VAL A 135 -15.33 1.71 2.50
C VAL A 135 -15.15 1.63 0.99
N TRP A 136 -14.03 1.07 0.51
CA TRP A 136 -13.70 1.01 -0.93
C TRP A 136 -12.77 -0.13 -1.31
#